data_c4fd8f63983d03947b3d4ee537919eef
#
_entry.id   c4fd8f63983d03947b3d4ee537919eef
#
_cell.length_a   1.000
_cell.length_b   1.000
_cell.length_c   1.000
_cell.angle_alpha   90.00
_cell.angle_beta   90.00
_cell.angle_gamma   90.00
#
_symmetry.space_group_name_H-M   'P 1'
#
loop_
_entity.id
_entity.type
_entity.pdbx_description
1 polymer ?
#
loop_
_entity_poly.entity_id
_entity_poly.type
_entity_poly.pdbx_seq_one_letter_code
_entity_poly.pdbx_strand_id
1 'polypeptide(L)'
;MDLSVFDIFKIGIGPSSSHTVGPMRAANFLLTKLRRHWLFERTARIRCELFGSLASTGRGHHTDRAVVWGLQGEEPETIDPDRQNDLYDRVLTSSGLALGGERTIEFVPDRDIVFRPDELLPYHPNGMLFTVFDEAGEEIFVKEFYSIGGGFIVGHKTAEADRLIKNPPKVEHPFSSGAELLEIARTAETSIAEIILANEHAWRTTEEIEVGLERIRRTMNDCIERGYRQSGELPGSFGLRRRAPALHDTLTRQDEGAYGDPLGAMDWIVLYALAVNEENAAGGRVVTAPTNGAAGVVPACMRFLERFVRRLPPTAGRDYLLTAGAIGMLYKTNASI
;
A
#
# COMPACT_ATOMS: atom_id res chain seq x y z
N MET A 1 15.47 13.70 7.38
CA MET A 1 14.52 12.67 6.93
C MET A 1 13.61 13.28 5.88
N ASP A 2 13.38 12.56 4.79
CA ASP A 2 12.75 13.12 3.58
C ASP A 2 11.34 12.53 3.35
N LEU A 3 10.76 11.90 4.41
CA LEU A 3 9.49 11.20 4.37
C LEU A 3 8.43 11.91 5.21
N SER A 4 7.21 11.95 4.69
CA SER A 4 6.00 12.35 5.39
C SER A 4 5.33 11.14 6.06
N VAL A 5 4.52 11.35 7.09
CA VAL A 5 3.67 10.30 7.68
C VAL A 5 2.76 9.65 6.64
N PHE A 6 2.33 10.41 5.65
CA PHE A 6 1.52 9.94 4.51
C PHE A 6 2.31 9.10 3.49
N ASP A 7 3.63 9.09 3.57
CA ASP A 7 4.48 8.16 2.82
C ASP A 7 4.57 6.80 3.50
N ILE A 8 4.41 6.76 4.81
CA ILE A 8 4.39 5.53 5.61
C ILE A 8 3.00 4.89 5.58
N PHE A 9 1.95 5.69 5.81
CA PHE A 9 0.57 5.24 5.83
C PHE A 9 -0.10 5.51 4.49
N LYS A 10 0.02 4.56 3.57
CA LYS A 10 -0.62 4.64 2.24
C LYS A 10 -1.82 3.72 2.19
N ILE A 11 -2.98 4.29 1.86
CA ILE A 11 -4.16 3.50 1.54
C ILE A 11 -3.87 2.75 0.24
N GLY A 12 -4.21 1.47 0.20
CA GLY A 12 -4.03 0.64 -0.98
C GLY A 12 -4.77 -0.68 -0.83
N ILE A 13 -4.36 -1.66 -1.61
CA ILE A 13 -4.92 -3.01 -1.59
C ILE A 13 -3.86 -4.05 -1.27
N GLY A 14 -4.30 -5.19 -0.70
CA GLY A 14 -3.45 -6.36 -0.53
C GLY A 14 -3.15 -7.08 -1.84
N PRO A 15 -2.30 -8.12 -1.75
CA PRO A 15 -1.64 -8.54 -0.52
C PRO A 15 -0.29 -7.86 -0.24
N SER A 16 0.28 -7.09 -1.19
CA SER A 16 1.65 -6.59 -1.07
C SER A 16 1.81 -5.14 -1.50
N SER A 17 2.53 -4.33 -0.70
CA SER A 17 2.87 -2.96 -1.08
C SER A 17 3.86 -2.90 -2.25
N SER A 18 4.82 -3.82 -2.33
CA SER A 18 5.84 -3.85 -3.39
C SER A 18 5.41 -4.62 -4.62
N HIS A 19 4.60 -5.69 -4.48
CA HIS A 19 4.24 -6.59 -5.57
C HIS A 19 2.81 -6.38 -6.12
N THR A 20 1.97 -5.61 -5.41
CA THR A 20 0.62 -5.25 -5.87
C THR A 20 0.49 -3.74 -6.05
N VAL A 21 0.61 -2.96 -4.96
CA VAL A 21 0.43 -1.49 -5.02
C VAL A 21 1.47 -0.82 -5.93
N GLY A 22 2.74 -1.21 -5.83
CA GLY A 22 3.81 -0.67 -6.66
C GLY A 22 3.59 -0.88 -8.16
N PRO A 23 3.41 -2.11 -8.66
CA PRO A 23 3.12 -2.38 -10.06
C PRO A 23 1.85 -1.67 -10.57
N MET A 24 0.78 -1.62 -9.77
CA MET A 24 -0.44 -0.89 -10.13
C MET A 24 -0.18 0.62 -10.33
N ARG A 25 0.58 1.24 -9.40
CA ARG A 25 0.99 2.65 -9.52
C ARG A 25 1.92 2.88 -10.70
N ALA A 26 2.85 1.96 -10.99
CA ALA A 26 3.75 2.07 -12.13
C ALA A 26 2.96 2.07 -13.45
N ALA A 27 1.95 1.21 -13.57
CA ALA A 27 1.06 1.17 -14.73
C ALA A 27 0.24 2.47 -14.87
N ASN A 28 -0.30 3.01 -13.78
CA ASN A 28 -0.97 4.32 -13.77
C ASN A 28 -0.02 5.46 -14.17
N PHE A 29 1.22 5.41 -13.66
CA PHE A 29 2.21 6.41 -14.03
C PHE A 29 2.61 6.33 -15.50
N LEU A 30 2.61 5.12 -16.08
CA LEU A 30 2.77 4.94 -17.53
C LEU A 30 1.67 5.68 -18.31
N LEU A 31 0.39 5.53 -17.93
CA LEU A 31 -0.72 6.26 -18.57
C LEU A 31 -0.50 7.76 -18.55
N THR A 32 -0.08 8.31 -17.41
CA THR A 32 0.26 9.72 -17.28
C THR A 32 1.38 10.14 -18.25
N LYS A 33 2.41 9.27 -18.40
CA LYS A 33 3.50 9.54 -19.36
C LYS A 33 3.02 9.48 -20.81
N LEU A 34 2.21 8.49 -21.16
CA LEU A 34 1.66 8.36 -22.52
C LEU A 34 0.85 9.60 -22.92
N ARG A 35 -0.03 10.08 -22.00
CA ARG A 35 -0.77 11.33 -22.24
C ARG A 35 0.15 12.53 -22.41
N ARG A 36 1.13 12.69 -21.53
CA ARG A 36 2.09 13.81 -21.58
C ARG A 36 2.91 13.83 -22.86
N HIS A 37 3.21 12.67 -23.45
CA HIS A 37 3.99 12.54 -24.70
C HIS A 37 3.13 12.40 -25.94
N TRP A 38 1.79 12.60 -25.85
CA TRP A 38 0.84 12.47 -26.96
C TRP A 38 0.84 11.09 -27.63
N LEU A 39 1.18 10.04 -26.85
CA LEU A 39 1.25 8.66 -27.31
C LEU A 39 0.02 7.81 -26.95
N PHE A 40 -0.85 8.31 -26.06
CA PHE A 40 -1.99 7.56 -25.56
C PHE A 40 -2.90 7.08 -26.69
N GLU A 41 -3.26 7.96 -27.62
CA GLU A 41 -4.12 7.62 -28.77
C GLU A 41 -3.44 6.71 -29.81
N ARG A 42 -2.12 6.71 -29.84
CA ARG A 42 -1.32 5.86 -30.74
C ARG A 42 -1.03 4.49 -30.16
N THR A 43 -1.32 4.27 -28.89
CA THR A 43 -1.05 3.00 -28.21
C THR A 43 -2.01 1.92 -28.71
N ALA A 44 -1.51 0.89 -29.36
CA ALA A 44 -2.30 -0.26 -29.81
C ALA A 44 -2.11 -1.49 -28.91
N ARG A 45 -0.90 -1.65 -28.32
CA ARG A 45 -0.57 -2.74 -27.41
C ARG A 45 0.48 -2.31 -26.39
N ILE A 46 0.46 -2.92 -25.22
CA ILE A 46 1.46 -2.73 -24.15
C ILE A 46 1.95 -4.09 -23.70
N ARG A 47 3.28 -4.23 -23.56
CA ARG A 47 3.92 -5.39 -22.93
C ARG A 47 4.56 -4.94 -21.62
N CYS A 48 4.37 -5.71 -20.56
CA CYS A 48 5.00 -5.51 -19.25
C CYS A 48 5.90 -6.72 -18.95
N GLU A 49 7.18 -6.47 -18.75
CA GLU A 49 8.14 -7.51 -18.34
C GLU A 49 8.47 -7.28 -16.86
N LEU A 50 8.29 -8.31 -16.05
CA LEU A 50 8.54 -8.33 -14.62
C LEU A 50 9.82 -9.07 -14.32
N PHE A 51 10.70 -8.50 -13.51
CA PHE A 51 12.04 -9.01 -13.26
C PHE A 51 12.25 -9.43 -11.81
N GLY A 52 13.17 -10.36 -11.58
CA GLY A 52 13.63 -10.78 -10.26
C GLY A 52 12.50 -11.16 -9.31
N SER A 53 12.39 -10.50 -8.18
CA SER A 53 11.39 -10.82 -7.14
C SER A 53 9.95 -10.59 -7.62
N LEU A 54 9.68 -9.55 -8.44
CA LEU A 54 8.36 -9.35 -9.05
C LEU A 54 7.94 -10.51 -9.95
N ALA A 55 8.89 -11.16 -10.60
CA ALA A 55 8.62 -12.33 -11.43
C ALA A 55 8.49 -13.60 -10.59
N SER A 56 9.43 -13.83 -9.66
CA SER A 56 9.50 -15.09 -8.87
C SER A 56 8.29 -15.28 -7.96
N THR A 57 7.77 -14.22 -7.36
CA THR A 57 6.67 -14.28 -6.39
C THR A 57 5.40 -13.54 -6.85
N GLY A 58 5.45 -12.92 -8.03
CA GLY A 58 4.43 -11.98 -8.50
C GLY A 58 3.03 -12.57 -8.67
N ARG A 59 2.92 -13.79 -9.18
CA ARG A 59 1.61 -14.46 -9.33
C ARG A 59 0.89 -14.64 -7.99
N GLY A 60 1.64 -15.02 -6.95
CA GLY A 60 1.10 -15.17 -5.59
C GLY A 60 0.73 -13.84 -4.93
N HIS A 61 1.27 -12.73 -5.43
CA HIS A 61 1.01 -11.38 -4.95
C HIS A 61 0.12 -10.56 -5.90
N HIS A 62 -0.53 -11.19 -6.88
CA HIS A 62 -1.40 -10.55 -7.86
C HIS A 62 -0.71 -9.44 -8.67
N THR A 63 0.60 -9.57 -8.96
CA THR A 63 1.36 -8.54 -9.69
C THR A 63 0.85 -8.36 -11.12
N ASP A 64 0.50 -9.45 -11.80
CA ASP A 64 -0.14 -9.46 -13.12
C ASP A 64 -1.49 -8.71 -13.10
N ARG A 65 -2.35 -9.01 -12.13
CA ARG A 65 -3.63 -8.32 -11.95
C ARG A 65 -3.44 -6.84 -11.67
N ALA A 66 -2.49 -6.51 -10.80
CA ALA A 66 -2.16 -5.14 -10.44
C ALA A 66 -1.72 -4.29 -11.64
N VAL A 67 -0.89 -4.86 -12.54
CA VAL A 67 -0.53 -4.22 -13.81
C VAL A 67 -1.77 -3.95 -14.67
N VAL A 68 -2.66 -4.94 -14.81
CA VAL A 68 -3.89 -4.80 -15.59
C VAL A 68 -4.80 -3.73 -15.00
N TRP A 69 -5.04 -3.75 -13.68
CA TRP A 69 -5.86 -2.73 -13.02
C TRP A 69 -5.29 -1.33 -13.21
N GLY A 70 -3.98 -1.17 -13.02
CA GLY A 70 -3.32 0.12 -13.23
C GLY A 70 -3.38 0.59 -14.68
N LEU A 71 -3.23 -0.28 -15.68
CA LEU A 71 -3.41 0.07 -17.10
C LEU A 71 -4.86 0.43 -17.45
N GLN A 72 -5.84 -0.08 -16.69
CA GLN A 72 -7.25 0.33 -16.81
C GLN A 72 -7.54 1.68 -16.15
N GLY A 73 -6.56 2.29 -15.46
CA GLY A 73 -6.72 3.56 -14.76
C GLY A 73 -7.21 3.42 -13.32
N GLU A 74 -7.31 2.20 -12.81
CA GLU A 74 -7.66 1.97 -11.41
C GLU A 74 -6.52 2.36 -10.47
N GLU A 75 -6.86 2.99 -9.35
CA GLU A 75 -5.91 3.45 -8.33
C GLU A 75 -5.96 2.56 -7.10
N PRO A 76 -4.80 2.21 -6.46
CA PRO A 76 -4.82 1.38 -5.26
C PRO A 76 -5.67 1.93 -4.11
N GLU A 77 -5.78 3.26 -4.04
CA GLU A 77 -6.54 3.98 -3.02
C GLU A 77 -8.07 3.89 -3.19
N THR A 78 -8.54 3.63 -4.41
CA THR A 78 -9.97 3.77 -4.76
C THR A 78 -10.58 2.54 -5.39
N ILE A 79 -9.79 1.63 -5.98
CA ILE A 79 -10.30 0.40 -6.59
C ILE A 79 -11.20 -0.36 -5.59
N ASP A 80 -12.35 -0.83 -6.07
CA ASP A 80 -13.27 -1.61 -5.26
C ASP A 80 -12.76 -3.06 -5.11
N PRO A 81 -12.43 -3.50 -3.87
CA PRO A 81 -11.95 -4.86 -3.64
C PRO A 81 -12.93 -5.97 -4.05
N ASP A 82 -14.23 -5.66 -4.12
CA ASP A 82 -15.24 -6.64 -4.52
C ASP A 82 -15.37 -6.77 -6.04
N ARG A 83 -14.87 -5.78 -6.80
CA ARG A 83 -14.94 -5.74 -8.27
C ARG A 83 -13.62 -6.00 -8.99
N GLN A 84 -12.50 -5.96 -8.28
CA GLN A 84 -11.17 -6.05 -8.88
C GLN A 84 -10.96 -7.36 -9.67
N ASN A 85 -11.50 -8.49 -9.20
CA ASN A 85 -11.40 -9.76 -9.92
C ASN A 85 -12.17 -9.72 -11.23
N ASP A 86 -13.40 -9.18 -11.24
CA ASP A 86 -14.21 -9.03 -12.45
C ASP A 86 -13.51 -8.17 -13.51
N LEU A 87 -12.78 -7.12 -13.09
CA LEU A 87 -12.00 -6.28 -14.00
C LEU A 87 -10.89 -7.08 -14.72
N TYR A 88 -10.21 -7.96 -14.00
CA TYR A 88 -9.17 -8.82 -14.57
C TYR A 88 -9.77 -9.92 -15.46
N ASP A 89 -10.83 -10.59 -15.01
CA ASP A 89 -11.47 -11.70 -15.72
C ASP A 89 -12.06 -11.25 -17.06
N ARG A 90 -12.54 -10.01 -17.16
CA ARG A 90 -12.96 -9.43 -18.44
C ARG A 90 -11.80 -9.34 -19.45
N VAL A 91 -10.61 -8.97 -19.02
CA VAL A 91 -9.43 -8.91 -19.90
C VAL A 91 -9.02 -10.30 -20.35
N LEU A 92 -9.08 -11.31 -19.47
CA LEU A 92 -8.81 -12.70 -19.82
C LEU A 92 -9.75 -13.23 -20.90
N THR A 93 -11.02 -12.86 -20.84
CA THR A 93 -12.06 -13.38 -21.76
C THR A 93 -12.15 -12.63 -23.08
N SER A 94 -11.86 -11.31 -23.08
CA SER A 94 -12.01 -10.45 -24.26
C SER A 94 -10.76 -10.29 -25.11
N SER A 95 -9.59 -10.65 -24.60
CA SER A 95 -8.28 -10.31 -25.19
C SER A 95 -8.10 -8.81 -25.45
N GLY A 96 -8.82 -7.97 -24.72
CA GLY A 96 -8.83 -6.53 -24.83
C GLY A 96 -8.73 -5.87 -23.44
N LEU A 97 -8.01 -4.74 -23.36
CA LEU A 97 -7.85 -3.95 -22.15
C LEU A 97 -8.38 -2.54 -22.39
N ALA A 98 -9.25 -2.07 -21.51
CA ALA A 98 -9.72 -0.69 -21.51
C ALA A 98 -8.63 0.24 -20.97
N LEU A 99 -7.73 0.71 -21.82
CA LEU A 99 -6.60 1.56 -21.47
C LEU A 99 -7.10 2.88 -20.85
N GLY A 100 -6.70 3.11 -19.59
CA GLY A 100 -7.16 4.27 -18.82
C GLY A 100 -8.67 4.35 -18.59
N GLY A 101 -9.41 3.26 -18.85
CA GLY A 101 -10.88 3.24 -18.84
C GLY A 101 -11.53 3.90 -20.07
N GLU A 102 -10.76 4.38 -21.05
CA GLU A 102 -11.25 5.24 -22.14
C GLU A 102 -11.31 4.54 -23.50
N ARG A 103 -10.31 3.72 -23.83
CA ARG A 103 -10.23 3.03 -25.12
C ARG A 103 -9.74 1.60 -24.98
N THR A 104 -10.26 0.70 -25.82
CA THR A 104 -9.82 -0.68 -25.84
C THR A 104 -8.58 -0.85 -26.71
N ILE A 105 -7.54 -1.48 -26.18
CA ILE A 105 -6.36 -1.94 -26.90
C ILE A 105 -6.27 -3.46 -26.89
N GLU A 106 -5.48 -4.05 -27.80
CA GLU A 106 -5.17 -5.45 -27.75
C GLU A 106 -4.30 -5.77 -26.51
N PHE A 107 -4.70 -6.74 -25.71
CA PHE A 107 -3.95 -7.18 -24.55
C PHE A 107 -4.33 -8.60 -24.15
N VAL A 108 -3.35 -9.48 -24.15
CA VAL A 108 -3.49 -10.89 -23.76
C VAL A 108 -2.55 -11.12 -22.58
N PRO A 109 -3.05 -11.26 -21.33
CA PRO A 109 -2.20 -11.34 -20.13
C PRO A 109 -1.04 -12.35 -20.25
N ASP A 110 -1.29 -13.56 -20.76
CA ASP A 110 -0.26 -14.61 -20.89
C ASP A 110 0.85 -14.27 -21.92
N ARG A 111 0.60 -13.36 -22.86
CA ARG A 111 1.56 -12.88 -23.85
C ARG A 111 2.21 -11.57 -23.44
N ASP A 112 1.40 -10.66 -22.88
CA ASP A 112 1.78 -9.27 -22.69
C ASP A 112 2.28 -8.98 -21.26
N ILE A 113 2.13 -9.94 -20.31
CA ILE A 113 2.81 -9.90 -19.01
C ILE A 113 3.83 -11.03 -18.98
N VAL A 114 5.10 -10.67 -19.09
CA VAL A 114 6.22 -11.62 -19.17
C VAL A 114 6.95 -11.67 -17.83
N PHE A 115 7.08 -12.86 -17.26
CA PHE A 115 7.82 -13.09 -16.01
C PHE A 115 9.23 -13.55 -16.31
N ARG A 116 10.24 -12.82 -15.80
CA ARG A 116 11.68 -13.08 -15.97
C ARG A 116 12.36 -13.25 -14.61
N PRO A 117 12.14 -14.39 -13.93
CA PRO A 117 12.60 -14.59 -12.55
C PRO A 117 14.13 -14.61 -12.43
N ASP A 118 14.84 -15.05 -13.48
CA ASP A 118 16.29 -15.21 -13.48
C ASP A 118 17.04 -13.96 -14.01
N GLU A 119 16.31 -12.92 -14.41
CA GLU A 119 16.86 -11.67 -14.90
C GLU A 119 16.62 -10.53 -13.92
N LEU A 120 17.59 -9.62 -13.80
CA LEU A 120 17.49 -8.43 -12.92
C LEU A 120 17.72 -7.16 -13.74
N LEU A 121 16.94 -6.12 -13.42
CA LEU A 121 17.27 -4.77 -13.84
C LEU A 121 18.31 -4.15 -12.88
N PRO A 122 19.12 -3.16 -13.33
CA PRO A 122 20.35 -2.74 -12.62
C PRO A 122 20.20 -2.26 -11.19
N TYR A 123 19.07 -1.63 -10.82
CA TYR A 123 19.00 -0.86 -9.57
C TYR A 123 18.22 -1.52 -8.44
N HIS A 124 17.31 -2.44 -8.75
CA HIS A 124 16.49 -3.08 -7.71
C HIS A 124 15.88 -4.40 -8.21
N PRO A 125 15.79 -5.45 -7.37
CA PRO A 125 15.22 -6.75 -7.77
C PRO A 125 13.73 -6.71 -8.14
N ASN A 126 12.98 -5.65 -7.75
CA ASN A 126 11.58 -5.46 -8.15
C ASN A 126 11.48 -4.55 -9.37
N GLY A 127 12.17 -4.91 -10.45
CA GLY A 127 12.15 -4.18 -11.70
C GLY A 127 10.97 -4.55 -12.60
N MET A 128 10.49 -3.58 -13.39
CA MET A 128 9.51 -3.79 -14.44
C MET A 128 9.80 -2.90 -15.64
N LEU A 129 9.58 -3.43 -16.84
CA LEU A 129 9.77 -2.75 -18.11
C LEU A 129 8.47 -2.74 -18.88
N PHE A 130 7.99 -1.56 -19.24
CA PHE A 130 6.84 -1.40 -20.12
C PHE A 130 7.31 -1.02 -21.51
N THR A 131 6.87 -1.78 -22.52
CA THR A 131 7.06 -1.50 -23.95
C THR A 131 5.70 -1.23 -24.57
N VAL A 132 5.59 -0.11 -25.27
CA VAL A 132 4.35 0.35 -25.91
C VAL A 132 4.49 0.28 -27.42
N PHE A 133 3.49 -0.30 -28.08
CA PHE A 133 3.48 -0.50 -29.54
C PHE A 133 2.31 0.26 -30.16
N ASP A 134 2.51 0.74 -31.38
CA ASP A 134 1.45 1.31 -32.22
C ASP A 134 0.77 0.22 -33.09
N GLU A 135 -0.17 0.66 -33.95
CA GLU A 135 -0.93 -0.23 -34.86
C GLU A 135 -0.05 -0.95 -35.89
N ALA A 136 1.13 -0.39 -36.24
CA ALA A 136 2.09 -1.03 -37.12
C ALA A 136 2.96 -2.07 -36.39
N GLY A 137 2.83 -2.18 -35.07
CA GLY A 137 3.65 -3.03 -34.21
C GLY A 137 5.03 -2.44 -33.89
N GLU A 138 5.24 -1.15 -34.19
CA GLU A 138 6.48 -0.46 -33.90
C GLU A 138 6.54 -0.04 -32.43
N GLU A 139 7.71 -0.15 -31.81
CA GLU A 139 7.95 0.31 -30.44
C GLU A 139 7.98 1.84 -30.40
N ILE A 140 6.97 2.46 -29.77
CA ILE A 140 6.86 3.93 -29.70
C ILE A 140 7.25 4.50 -28.34
N PHE A 141 7.34 3.64 -27.29
CA PHE A 141 7.75 4.09 -25.95
C PHE A 141 8.23 2.92 -25.11
N VAL A 142 9.31 3.13 -24.35
CA VAL A 142 9.84 2.15 -23.40
C VAL A 142 10.08 2.84 -22.06
N LYS A 143 9.69 2.20 -20.94
CA LYS A 143 9.87 2.77 -19.62
C LYS A 143 10.13 1.71 -18.55
N GLU A 144 11.22 1.92 -17.81
CA GLU A 144 11.55 1.16 -16.60
C GLU A 144 10.98 1.82 -15.36
N PHE A 145 10.51 0.97 -14.44
CA PHE A 145 10.14 1.32 -13.09
C PHE A 145 10.67 0.29 -12.09
N TYR A 146 10.86 0.73 -10.85
CA TYR A 146 11.26 -0.11 -9.74
C TYR A 146 10.29 0.10 -8.57
N SER A 147 9.78 -1.00 -8.04
CA SER A 147 8.92 -0.98 -6.84
C SER A 147 9.77 -1.23 -5.60
N ILE A 148 10.03 -0.18 -4.83
CA ILE A 148 10.98 -0.18 -3.72
C ILE A 148 10.33 -0.37 -2.34
N GLY A 149 9.15 -0.99 -2.28
CA GLY A 149 8.40 -1.24 -1.06
C GLY A 149 7.59 -0.02 -0.57
N GLY A 150 6.66 -0.24 0.35
CA GLY A 150 5.78 0.81 0.86
C GLY A 150 4.90 1.49 -0.20
N GLY A 151 4.69 0.85 -1.36
CA GLY A 151 3.98 1.43 -2.50
C GLY A 151 4.75 2.56 -3.21
N PHE A 152 6.05 2.71 -2.98
CA PHE A 152 6.90 3.63 -3.74
C PHE A 152 7.30 3.03 -5.08
N ILE A 153 7.29 3.86 -6.11
CA ILE A 153 7.84 3.56 -7.41
C ILE A 153 8.86 4.62 -7.81
N VAL A 154 9.96 4.20 -8.37
CA VAL A 154 10.98 5.08 -8.92
C VAL A 154 11.30 4.71 -10.36
N GLY A 155 11.60 5.72 -11.18
CA GLY A 155 12.15 5.49 -12.50
C GLY A 155 13.68 5.41 -12.45
N HIS A 156 14.31 5.02 -13.56
CA HIS A 156 15.75 4.83 -13.71
C HIS A 156 16.61 5.91 -13.02
N LYS A 157 16.44 7.18 -13.35
CA LYS A 157 17.26 8.29 -12.81
C LYS A 157 17.14 8.49 -11.30
N THR A 158 16.00 8.16 -10.72
CA THR A 158 15.76 8.29 -9.27
C THR A 158 16.34 7.09 -8.54
N ALA A 159 16.22 5.90 -9.13
CA ALA A 159 16.82 4.68 -8.63
C ALA A 159 18.36 4.75 -8.67
N GLU A 160 18.93 5.26 -9.76
CA GLU A 160 20.37 5.51 -9.90
C GLU A 160 20.92 6.45 -8.82
N ALA A 161 20.14 7.42 -8.39
CA ALA A 161 20.52 8.37 -7.33
C ALA A 161 20.26 7.86 -5.90
N ASP A 162 19.79 6.62 -5.74
CA ASP A 162 19.41 6.00 -4.46
C ASP A 162 18.50 6.89 -3.59
N ARG A 163 17.48 7.47 -4.20
CA ARG A 163 16.54 8.38 -3.55
C ARG A 163 15.13 7.82 -3.54
N LEU A 164 14.45 7.92 -2.40
CA LEU A 164 13.02 7.58 -2.27
C LEU A 164 12.12 8.67 -2.87
N ILE A 165 12.48 9.92 -2.65
CA ILE A 165 11.73 11.09 -3.09
C ILE A 165 12.66 12.06 -3.83
N LYS A 166 12.18 12.62 -4.92
CA LYS A 166 12.88 13.64 -5.69
C LYS A 166 12.63 15.01 -5.05
N ASN A 167 13.71 15.68 -4.57
CA ASN A 167 13.65 17.02 -3.98
C ASN A 167 12.65 17.14 -2.81
N PRO A 168 12.88 16.44 -1.68
CA PRO A 168 12.03 16.60 -0.51
C PRO A 168 12.14 18.01 0.07
N PRO A 169 11.07 18.58 0.64
CA PRO A 169 11.15 19.86 1.33
C PRO A 169 12.02 19.76 2.59
N LYS A 170 12.55 20.89 3.03
CA LYS A 170 13.29 20.95 4.29
C LYS A 170 12.28 20.96 5.45
N VAL A 171 12.40 20.00 6.34
CA VAL A 171 11.58 19.90 7.56
C VAL A 171 12.19 20.70 8.72
N GLU A 172 11.38 21.06 9.70
CA GLU A 172 11.81 21.85 10.87
C GLU A 172 12.71 21.02 11.81
N HIS A 173 12.35 19.76 12.04
CA HIS A 173 13.04 18.85 12.94
C HIS A 173 13.55 17.60 12.21
N PRO A 174 14.66 17.69 11.47
CA PRO A 174 15.23 16.53 10.78
C PRO A 174 15.82 15.54 11.78
N PHE A 175 15.61 14.23 11.56
CA PHE A 175 16.21 13.15 12.35
C PHE A 175 16.49 11.94 11.44
N SER A 176 17.45 11.12 11.81
CA SER A 176 17.85 9.90 11.09
C SER A 176 17.87 8.67 11.99
N SER A 177 17.80 8.88 13.31
CA SER A 177 17.81 7.82 14.32
C SER A 177 16.79 8.06 15.43
N GLY A 178 16.43 7.00 16.15
CA GLY A 178 15.58 7.11 17.33
C GLY A 178 16.23 7.95 18.45
N ALA A 179 17.56 7.89 18.57
CA ALA A 179 18.30 8.70 19.55
C ALA A 179 18.18 10.20 19.25
N GLU A 180 18.35 10.60 17.98
CA GLU A 180 18.16 11.99 17.55
C GLU A 180 16.72 12.47 17.79
N LEU A 181 15.72 11.64 17.44
CA LEU A 181 14.31 11.99 17.65
C LEU A 181 13.99 12.22 19.14
N LEU A 182 14.51 11.36 20.03
CA LEU A 182 14.33 11.51 21.47
C LEU A 182 15.07 12.74 22.02
N GLU A 183 16.25 13.07 21.49
CA GLU A 183 16.99 14.26 21.86
C GLU A 183 16.25 15.54 21.46
N ILE A 184 15.68 15.58 20.24
CA ILE A 184 14.86 16.70 19.78
C ILE A 184 13.64 16.86 20.69
N ALA A 185 12.93 15.79 21.00
CA ALA A 185 11.75 15.81 21.87
C ALA A 185 12.08 16.36 23.26
N ARG A 186 13.20 15.93 23.84
CA ARG A 186 13.65 16.38 25.15
C ARG A 186 14.07 17.85 25.14
N THR A 187 14.82 18.28 24.11
CA THR A 187 15.31 19.66 24.01
C THR A 187 14.18 20.65 23.75
N ALA A 188 13.21 20.27 22.93
CA ALA A 188 12.03 21.08 22.63
C ALA A 188 10.93 20.97 23.72
N GLU A 189 11.10 20.11 24.73
CA GLU A 189 10.13 19.82 25.79
C GLU A 189 8.74 19.46 25.21
N THR A 190 8.72 18.68 24.12
CA THR A 190 7.49 18.34 23.39
C THR A 190 7.40 16.86 23.08
N SER A 191 6.23 16.40 22.62
CA SER A 191 6.02 15.01 22.23
C SER A 191 6.54 14.69 20.83
N ILE A 192 6.81 13.40 20.56
CA ILE A 192 7.15 12.93 19.20
C ILE A 192 6.03 13.31 18.21
N ALA A 193 4.76 13.20 18.61
CA ALA A 193 3.64 13.56 17.76
C ALA A 193 3.69 15.04 17.32
N GLU A 194 3.99 15.96 18.23
CA GLU A 194 4.12 17.38 17.91
C GLU A 194 5.31 17.67 16.99
N ILE A 195 6.45 16.98 17.18
CA ILE A 195 7.62 17.10 16.28
C ILE A 195 7.24 16.68 14.86
N ILE A 196 6.55 15.54 14.71
CA ILE A 196 6.11 15.07 13.39
C ILE A 196 5.07 16.00 12.80
N LEU A 197 4.14 16.52 13.61
CA LEU A 197 3.17 17.50 13.17
C LEU A 197 3.84 18.77 12.62
N ALA A 198 4.85 19.28 13.31
CA ALA A 198 5.64 20.41 12.85
C ALA A 198 6.33 20.12 11.51
N ASN A 199 6.93 18.93 11.39
CA ASN A 199 7.56 18.50 10.14
C ASN A 199 6.54 18.37 8.97
N GLU A 200 5.32 17.87 9.22
CA GLU A 200 4.30 17.72 8.18
C GLU A 200 3.89 19.06 7.55
N HIS A 201 4.04 20.17 8.25
CA HIS A 201 3.79 21.50 7.69
C HIS A 201 4.72 21.89 6.54
N ALA A 202 5.81 21.15 6.31
CA ALA A 202 6.64 21.32 5.13
C ALA A 202 5.92 20.90 3.82
N TRP A 203 4.88 20.06 3.91
CA TRP A 203 4.13 19.55 2.77
C TRP A 203 2.67 20.02 2.71
N ARG A 204 2.04 20.26 3.90
CA ARG A 204 0.57 20.38 4.01
C ARG A 204 0.17 21.43 5.03
N THR A 205 -1.03 21.96 4.87
CA THR A 205 -1.69 22.78 5.88
C THR A 205 -2.20 21.90 7.04
N THR A 206 -2.49 22.52 8.19
CA THR A 206 -3.08 21.82 9.36
C THR A 206 -4.35 21.06 8.99
N GLU A 207 -5.24 21.70 8.22
CA GLU A 207 -6.50 21.09 7.79
C GLU A 207 -6.26 19.84 6.90
N GLU A 208 -5.34 19.91 5.95
CA GLU A 208 -4.97 18.77 5.09
C GLU A 208 -4.37 17.61 5.90
N ILE A 209 -3.58 17.92 6.93
CA ILE A 209 -3.01 16.91 7.83
C ILE A 209 -4.12 16.22 8.62
N GLU A 210 -5.00 16.98 9.27
CA GLU A 210 -6.09 16.43 10.09
C GLU A 210 -7.06 15.58 9.26
N VAL A 211 -7.49 16.08 8.09
CA VAL A 211 -8.37 15.34 7.17
C VAL A 211 -7.68 14.07 6.66
N GLY A 212 -6.39 14.16 6.32
CA GLY A 212 -5.62 13.02 5.83
C GLY A 212 -5.45 11.93 6.88
N LEU A 213 -5.08 12.28 8.11
CA LEU A 213 -4.91 11.33 9.21
C LEU A 213 -6.24 10.69 9.61
N GLU A 214 -7.33 11.46 9.63
CA GLU A 214 -8.66 10.93 9.91
C GLU A 214 -9.11 9.95 8.79
N ARG A 215 -8.81 10.23 7.53
CA ARG A 215 -9.05 9.29 6.41
C ARG A 215 -8.29 7.98 6.61
N ILE A 216 -7.01 8.05 7.02
CA ILE A 216 -6.19 6.87 7.33
C ILE A 216 -6.82 6.08 8.47
N ARG A 217 -7.17 6.75 9.58
CA ARG A 217 -7.79 6.13 10.76
C ARG A 217 -9.10 5.41 10.40
N ARG A 218 -9.98 6.07 9.64
CA ARG A 218 -11.23 5.47 9.16
C ARG A 218 -10.98 4.24 8.29
N THR A 219 -10.06 4.33 7.33
CA THR A 219 -9.72 3.20 6.45
C THR A 219 -9.19 2.00 7.26
N MET A 220 -8.37 2.24 8.30
CA MET A 220 -7.90 1.18 9.19
C MET A 220 -9.06 0.52 9.95
N ASN A 221 -9.98 1.32 10.49
CA ASN A 221 -11.17 0.81 11.19
C ASN A 221 -12.11 0.06 10.24
N ASP A 222 -12.37 0.60 9.05
CA ASP A 222 -13.22 -0.05 8.03
C ASP A 222 -12.64 -1.40 7.59
N CYS A 223 -11.32 -1.52 7.49
CA CYS A 223 -10.63 -2.77 7.20
C CYS A 223 -10.88 -3.82 8.30
N ILE A 224 -10.77 -3.43 9.58
CA ILE A 224 -11.07 -4.32 10.71
C ILE A 224 -12.54 -4.77 10.67
N GLU A 225 -13.47 -3.83 10.51
CA GLU A 225 -14.91 -4.13 10.47
C GLU A 225 -15.28 -5.04 9.28
N ARG A 226 -14.65 -4.83 8.13
CA ARG A 226 -14.83 -5.70 6.97
C ARG A 226 -14.31 -7.12 7.27
N GLY A 227 -13.13 -7.26 7.90
CA GLY A 227 -12.54 -8.52 8.28
C GLY A 227 -13.43 -9.38 9.19
N TYR A 228 -14.25 -8.77 10.03
CA TYR A 228 -15.24 -9.48 10.83
C TYR A 228 -16.41 -10.08 10.03
N ARG A 229 -16.74 -9.46 8.91
CA ARG A 229 -17.93 -9.80 8.10
C ARG A 229 -17.59 -10.76 6.96
N GLN A 230 -16.34 -10.77 6.49
CA GLN A 230 -15.90 -11.59 5.38
C GLN A 230 -15.58 -13.01 5.84
N SER A 231 -16.25 -13.99 5.26
CA SER A 231 -16.06 -15.43 5.54
C SER A 231 -15.51 -16.15 4.31
N GLY A 232 -15.24 -17.44 4.43
CA GLY A 232 -14.76 -18.29 3.34
C GLY A 232 -13.27 -18.56 3.43
N GLU A 233 -12.66 -18.89 2.28
CA GLU A 233 -11.25 -19.25 2.17
C GLU A 233 -10.43 -18.04 1.66
N LEU A 234 -9.21 -17.94 2.17
CA LEU A 234 -8.22 -16.99 1.67
C LEU A 234 -7.65 -17.48 0.33
N PRO A 235 -7.27 -16.57 -0.59
CA PRO A 235 -6.59 -16.94 -1.83
C PRO A 235 -5.33 -17.76 -1.57
N GLY A 236 -5.03 -18.70 -2.47
CA GLY A 236 -3.84 -19.55 -2.41
C GLY A 236 -4.18 -21.04 -2.44
N SER A 237 -3.14 -21.89 -2.44
CA SER A 237 -3.26 -23.35 -2.59
C SER A 237 -3.52 -24.10 -1.28
N PHE A 238 -3.49 -23.43 -0.13
CA PHE A 238 -3.56 -24.08 1.18
C PHE A 238 -4.98 -24.25 1.75
N GLY A 239 -6.01 -23.68 1.10
CA GLY A 239 -7.40 -23.75 1.59
C GLY A 239 -7.57 -23.13 2.99
N LEU A 240 -6.84 -22.05 3.29
CA LEU A 240 -6.89 -21.42 4.60
C LEU A 240 -8.21 -20.67 4.78
N ARG A 241 -8.97 -21.05 5.80
CA ARG A 241 -10.22 -20.36 6.14
C ARG A 241 -9.96 -19.10 6.94
N ARG A 242 -10.79 -18.08 6.70
CA ARG A 242 -10.85 -16.88 7.53
C ARG A 242 -11.28 -17.26 8.95
N ARG A 243 -10.58 -16.72 9.95
CA ARG A 243 -10.79 -16.98 11.38
C ARG A 243 -11.36 -15.80 12.14
N ALA A 244 -11.14 -14.59 11.62
CA ALA A 244 -11.57 -13.34 12.29
C ALA A 244 -13.07 -13.32 12.59
N PRO A 245 -14.01 -13.72 11.72
CA PRO A 245 -15.43 -13.74 12.05
C PRO A 245 -15.78 -14.64 13.24
N ALA A 246 -15.27 -15.87 13.26
CA ALA A 246 -15.54 -16.82 14.34
C ALA A 246 -14.94 -16.37 15.68
N LEU A 247 -13.75 -15.76 15.64
CA LEU A 247 -13.12 -15.20 16.85
C LEU A 247 -13.90 -13.98 17.34
N HIS A 248 -14.34 -13.10 16.45
CA HIS A 248 -15.19 -11.95 16.78
C HIS A 248 -16.48 -12.39 17.49
N ASP A 249 -17.19 -13.38 16.94
CA ASP A 249 -18.41 -13.90 17.54
C ASP A 249 -18.19 -14.52 18.92
N THR A 250 -17.04 -15.18 19.10
CA THR A 250 -16.65 -15.76 20.38
C THR A 250 -16.40 -14.69 21.43
N LEU A 251 -15.59 -13.68 21.11
CA LEU A 251 -15.23 -12.61 22.02
C LEU A 251 -16.43 -11.71 22.35
N THR A 252 -17.31 -11.45 21.38
CA THR A 252 -18.52 -10.66 21.62
C THR A 252 -19.45 -11.36 22.63
N ARG A 253 -19.63 -12.69 22.51
CA ARG A 253 -20.43 -13.47 23.47
C ARG A 253 -19.81 -13.52 24.88
N GLN A 254 -18.47 -13.53 24.95
CA GLN A 254 -17.75 -13.52 26.24
C GLN A 254 -17.82 -12.14 26.91
N ASP A 255 -17.75 -11.05 26.13
CA ASP A 255 -17.79 -9.68 26.63
C ASP A 255 -19.13 -9.32 27.30
N GLU A 256 -20.23 -9.95 26.86
CA GLU A 256 -21.55 -9.86 27.50
C GLU A 256 -21.61 -10.50 28.92
N GLY A 257 -20.62 -11.35 29.28
CA GLY A 257 -20.59 -12.11 30.51
C GLY A 257 -19.40 -11.89 31.46
N ALA A 258 -18.34 -11.24 31.06
CA ALA A 258 -17.08 -11.23 31.78
C ALA A 258 -16.38 -9.87 31.84
N TYR A 259 -16.86 -8.97 32.66
CA TYR A 259 -16.03 -7.87 33.17
C TYR A 259 -15.02 -8.44 34.18
N GLY A 260 -13.81 -8.86 33.76
CA GLY A 260 -12.83 -9.24 34.74
C GLY A 260 -11.59 -10.02 34.30
N ASP A 261 -11.46 -10.47 33.07
CA ASP A 261 -10.22 -11.11 32.62
C ASP A 261 -9.27 -10.10 31.97
N PRO A 262 -8.17 -9.70 32.63
CA PRO A 262 -7.16 -8.80 32.02
C PRO A 262 -6.51 -9.38 30.77
N LEU A 263 -6.50 -10.71 30.62
CA LEU A 263 -5.93 -11.40 29.45
C LEU A 263 -6.93 -11.41 28.27
N GLY A 264 -8.22 -11.38 28.54
CA GLY A 264 -9.27 -11.31 27.51
C GLY A 264 -9.16 -10.07 26.61
N ALA A 265 -8.61 -8.98 27.13
CA ALA A 265 -8.33 -7.79 26.34
C ALA A 265 -7.26 -8.02 25.23
N MET A 266 -6.33 -8.98 25.46
CA MET A 266 -5.30 -9.32 24.47
C MET A 266 -5.89 -10.05 23.27
N ASP A 267 -6.95 -10.83 23.45
CA ASP A 267 -7.61 -11.54 22.36
C ASP A 267 -8.26 -10.58 21.38
N TRP A 268 -8.70 -9.41 21.84
CA TRP A 268 -9.20 -8.35 20.98
C TRP A 268 -8.10 -7.75 20.09
N ILE A 269 -6.88 -7.52 20.61
CA ILE A 269 -5.74 -7.08 19.79
C ILE A 269 -5.42 -8.10 18.70
N VAL A 270 -5.41 -9.40 19.08
CA VAL A 270 -5.16 -10.50 18.13
C VAL A 270 -6.25 -10.54 17.06
N LEU A 271 -7.51 -10.39 17.45
CA LEU A 271 -8.63 -10.32 16.51
C LEU A 271 -8.50 -9.17 15.52
N TYR A 272 -8.18 -7.96 15.99
CA TYR A 272 -8.04 -6.78 15.12
C TYR A 272 -6.91 -6.97 14.12
N ALA A 273 -5.75 -7.46 14.57
CA ALA A 273 -4.62 -7.74 13.68
C ALA A 273 -4.95 -8.84 12.67
N LEU A 274 -5.63 -9.91 13.11
CA LEU A 274 -6.05 -11.00 12.25
C LEU A 274 -7.04 -10.53 11.17
N ALA A 275 -8.03 -9.72 11.54
CA ALA A 275 -9.01 -9.18 10.62
C ALA A 275 -8.35 -8.39 9.47
N VAL A 276 -7.38 -7.52 9.81
CA VAL A 276 -6.63 -6.76 8.80
C VAL A 276 -5.76 -7.68 7.94
N ASN A 277 -5.07 -8.67 8.55
CA ASN A 277 -4.20 -9.57 7.81
C ASN A 277 -4.98 -10.47 6.84
N GLU A 278 -6.16 -10.92 7.22
CA GLU A 278 -7.04 -11.70 6.34
C GLU A 278 -7.61 -10.85 5.21
N GLU A 279 -7.98 -9.59 5.47
CA GLU A 279 -8.34 -8.63 4.41
C GLU A 279 -7.17 -8.37 3.47
N ASN A 280 -5.96 -8.14 4.01
CA ASN A 280 -4.76 -7.98 3.19
C ASN A 280 -4.51 -9.20 2.29
N ALA A 281 -4.56 -10.40 2.84
CA ALA A 281 -4.34 -11.63 2.08
C ALA A 281 -5.38 -11.84 0.97
N ALA A 282 -6.60 -11.38 1.19
CA ALA A 282 -7.70 -11.48 0.22
C ALA A 282 -7.73 -10.35 -0.84
N GLY A 283 -6.74 -9.44 -0.84
CA GLY A 283 -6.74 -8.31 -1.76
C GLY A 283 -7.64 -7.15 -1.31
N GLY A 284 -8.10 -7.15 -0.06
CA GLY A 284 -8.92 -6.09 0.50
C GLY A 284 -8.17 -4.76 0.65
N ARG A 285 -8.94 -3.70 0.96
CA ARG A 285 -8.36 -2.37 1.22
C ARG A 285 -7.69 -2.34 2.56
N VAL A 286 -6.41 -1.94 2.57
CA VAL A 286 -5.58 -1.82 3.77
C VAL A 286 -4.80 -0.52 3.76
N VAL A 287 -4.24 -0.16 4.92
CA VAL A 287 -3.24 0.91 5.01
C VAL A 287 -1.87 0.26 5.20
N THR A 288 -0.96 0.48 4.27
CA THR A 288 0.45 0.08 4.42
C THR A 288 1.07 0.74 5.67
N ALA A 289 1.89 0.01 6.46
CA ALA A 289 2.41 0.54 7.73
C ALA A 289 3.72 -0.14 8.21
N PRO A 290 4.91 0.12 7.64
CA PRO A 290 5.27 0.62 6.31
C PRO A 290 5.17 -0.45 5.21
N THR A 291 4.80 -1.69 5.53
CA THR A 291 4.53 -2.79 4.59
C THR A 291 3.10 -3.29 4.75
N ASN A 292 2.59 -3.99 3.73
CA ASN A 292 1.27 -4.64 3.85
C ASN A 292 1.30 -5.83 4.82
N GLY A 293 2.41 -6.56 4.89
CA GLY A 293 2.55 -7.67 5.86
C GLY A 293 2.43 -7.23 7.33
N ALA A 294 2.83 -5.99 7.64
CA ALA A 294 2.72 -5.40 8.97
C ALA A 294 1.46 -4.52 9.16
N ALA A 295 0.59 -4.43 8.15
CA ALA A 295 -0.57 -3.52 8.14
C ALA A 295 -1.57 -3.75 9.29
N GLY A 296 -1.56 -4.93 9.91
CA GLY A 296 -2.43 -5.26 11.04
C GLY A 296 -1.99 -4.68 12.38
N VAL A 297 -0.70 -4.32 12.54
CA VAL A 297 -0.15 -3.93 13.86
C VAL A 297 -0.69 -2.58 14.32
N VAL A 298 -0.51 -1.55 13.50
CA VAL A 298 -0.90 -0.17 13.85
C VAL A 298 -2.41 -0.06 14.10
N PRO A 299 -3.30 -0.52 13.20
CA PRO A 299 -4.74 -0.43 13.44
C PRO A 299 -5.22 -1.27 14.63
N ALA A 300 -4.62 -2.44 14.87
CA ALA A 300 -4.99 -3.28 16.02
C ALA A 300 -4.71 -2.59 17.35
N CYS A 301 -3.53 -1.99 17.51
CA CYS A 301 -3.19 -1.24 18.72
C CYS A 301 -4.03 0.03 18.88
N MET A 302 -4.29 0.76 17.78
CA MET A 302 -5.15 1.94 17.79
C MET A 302 -6.58 1.58 18.22
N ARG A 303 -7.17 0.55 17.63
CA ARG A 303 -8.51 0.07 17.96
C ARG A 303 -8.60 -0.41 19.40
N PHE A 304 -7.53 -1.05 19.90
CA PHE A 304 -7.43 -1.46 21.30
C PHE A 304 -7.45 -0.26 22.23
N LEU A 305 -6.68 0.78 21.96
CA LEU A 305 -6.68 2.02 22.74
C LEU A 305 -8.07 2.66 22.75
N GLU A 306 -8.71 2.80 21.59
CA GLU A 306 -10.06 3.37 21.45
C GLU A 306 -11.11 2.60 22.25
N ARG A 307 -10.99 1.27 22.37
CA ARG A 307 -11.96 0.43 23.06
C ARG A 307 -11.74 0.37 24.59
N PHE A 308 -10.49 0.24 25.02
CA PHE A 308 -10.18 -0.12 26.41
C PHE A 308 -9.67 1.03 27.27
N VAL A 309 -9.21 2.13 26.67
CA VAL A 309 -8.77 3.31 27.43
C VAL A 309 -9.92 4.30 27.59
N ARG A 310 -10.40 4.45 28.84
CA ARG A 310 -11.64 5.19 29.15
C ARG A 310 -11.60 6.70 28.90
N ARG A 311 -10.43 7.32 28.87
CA ARG A 311 -10.27 8.79 28.73
C ARG A 311 -9.14 9.11 27.80
N LEU A 312 -9.40 8.96 26.50
CA LEU A 312 -8.49 9.42 25.47
C LEU A 312 -8.75 10.91 25.19
N PRO A 313 -7.70 11.73 25.01
CA PRO A 313 -7.88 13.08 24.50
C PRO A 313 -8.42 13.06 23.05
N PRO A 314 -9.10 14.12 22.60
CA PRO A 314 -9.63 14.19 21.23
C PRO A 314 -8.53 13.99 20.15
N THR A 315 -7.30 14.34 20.46
CA THR A 315 -6.13 14.21 19.56
C THR A 315 -5.51 12.83 19.56
N ALA A 316 -5.93 11.90 20.41
CA ALA A 316 -5.24 10.61 20.62
C ALA A 316 -5.01 9.80 19.34
N GLY A 317 -5.99 9.74 18.44
CA GLY A 317 -5.85 9.04 17.17
C GLY A 317 -4.82 9.69 16.25
N ARG A 318 -4.81 11.01 16.17
CA ARG A 318 -3.80 11.81 15.45
C ARG A 318 -2.42 11.57 16.03
N ASP A 319 -2.26 11.77 17.33
CA ASP A 319 -0.96 11.69 18.01
C ASP A 319 -0.39 10.27 17.96
N TYR A 320 -1.27 9.26 18.01
CA TYR A 320 -0.91 7.86 17.80
C TYR A 320 -0.34 7.63 16.39
N LEU A 321 -1.03 8.08 15.34
CA LEU A 321 -0.58 7.90 13.95
C LEU A 321 0.70 8.68 13.66
N LEU A 322 0.84 9.91 14.15
CA LEU A 322 2.07 10.69 14.01
C LEU A 322 3.27 9.99 14.67
N THR A 323 3.09 9.49 15.90
CA THR A 323 4.14 8.76 16.63
C THR A 323 4.50 7.44 15.93
N ALA A 324 3.50 6.65 15.56
CA ALA A 324 3.71 5.39 14.82
C ALA A 324 4.36 5.64 13.45
N GLY A 325 3.98 6.74 12.78
CA GLY A 325 4.59 7.19 11.54
C GLY A 325 6.08 7.52 11.69
N ALA A 326 6.49 8.20 12.75
CA ALA A 326 7.90 8.47 13.05
C ALA A 326 8.72 7.18 13.14
N ILE A 327 8.20 6.18 13.84
CA ILE A 327 8.84 4.86 13.96
C ILE A 327 8.90 4.17 12.59
N GLY A 328 7.80 4.23 11.84
CA GLY A 328 7.72 3.70 10.47
C GLY A 328 8.73 4.35 9.51
N MET A 329 8.98 5.65 9.64
CA MET A 329 10.00 6.38 8.88
C MET A 329 11.39 5.86 9.19
N LEU A 330 11.72 5.62 10.47
CA LEU A 330 13.00 5.05 10.89
C LEU A 330 13.20 3.64 10.30
N TYR A 331 12.19 2.79 10.33
CA TYR A 331 12.26 1.49 9.66
C TYR A 331 12.47 1.63 8.17
N LYS A 332 11.70 2.47 7.49
CA LYS A 332 11.79 2.63 6.03
C LYS A 332 13.14 3.17 5.58
N THR A 333 13.79 4.02 6.39
CA THR A 333 15.07 4.64 6.05
C THR A 333 16.25 3.71 6.35
N ASN A 334 16.18 2.92 7.43
CA ASN A 334 17.32 2.16 7.96
C ASN A 334 17.24 0.65 7.69
N ALA A 335 16.15 0.15 7.16
CA ALA A 335 15.98 -1.25 6.82
C ALA A 335 15.69 -1.43 5.32
N SER A 336 16.10 -2.56 4.77
CA SER A 336 15.74 -3.00 3.43
C SER A 336 14.30 -3.55 3.45
N ILE A 337 13.33 -2.68 3.25
CA ILE A 337 11.90 -3.05 3.26
C ILE A 337 11.33 -2.89 1.85
#